data_b6e737079fc552b1984531cae7016462
#
_entry.id   b6e737079fc552b1984531cae7016462
#
_cell.length_a   1.000
_cell.length_b   1.000
_cell.length_c   1.000
_cell.angle_alpha   90.00
_cell.angle_beta   90.00
_cell.angle_gamma   90.00
#
_symmetry.space_group_name_H-M   'P 1'
#
loop_
_entity.id
_entity.type
_entity.pdbx_description
1 polymer ?
#
loop_
_entity_poly.entity_id
_entity_poly.type
_entity_poly.pdbx_seq_one_letter_code
_entity_poly.pdbx_strand_id
1 'polypeptide(L)'
;KAICLLHRVEFTPQMMGDFYHNAQRYIDSINGMQVSDPIIAQVGRANIIHLLTKMNMAHEYEAYKKARMLVDFNDILLLAYDALTKATACNDVALTGKWQKHWVQVDEVQDLNPLQMAIIDLLIAPAEEGKENTVIYLGDEQQAIFSFMGAKLSTLEMLRKRCGENIHFLANNHRSPHYLLDIFNTYAEKVLGISPSVLPNATNKMENNGCTMIHSSSTLDTEYHDVALMAERYLHDSPDDTTAIVVASNADADFISEELNLLSIPHFKISGTDLFSTPEVKLLLAHFTAMTSDTNTIAWARIMMGTKAMQTAFGARDFVHQLVRNAIAPCELLSMNNDNTSTYTQRFARAYEEKELVIFDTETTGLDTFHDDI
;
A
#
# COMPACT_ATOMS: atom_id res chain seq x y z
N LYS A 1 -9.76 -14.40 10.71
CA LYS A 1 -8.55 -15.19 10.38
C LYS A 1 -7.27 -14.44 10.73
N ALA A 2 -7.06 -13.23 10.21
CA ALA A 2 -5.86 -12.42 10.49
C ALA A 2 -5.64 -12.17 12.00
N ILE A 3 -6.69 -11.83 12.74
CA ILE A 3 -6.64 -11.62 14.20
C ILE A 3 -6.30 -12.93 14.92
N CYS A 4 -6.84 -14.05 14.51
CA CYS A 4 -6.54 -15.34 15.11
C CYS A 4 -5.11 -15.81 14.84
N LEU A 5 -4.60 -15.58 13.62
CA LEU A 5 -3.19 -15.81 13.28
C LEU A 5 -2.25 -14.90 14.10
N LEU A 6 -2.65 -13.64 14.32
CA LEU A 6 -1.89 -12.67 15.12
C LEU A 6 -1.75 -13.11 16.58
N HIS A 7 -2.77 -13.78 17.13
CA HIS A 7 -2.83 -14.24 18.52
C HIS A 7 -2.51 -15.73 18.69
N ARG A 8 -2.09 -16.44 17.64
CA ARG A 8 -1.83 -17.90 17.63
C ARG A 8 -3.02 -18.73 18.15
N VAL A 9 -4.22 -18.25 17.97
CA VAL A 9 -5.44 -18.96 18.32
C VAL A 9 -5.91 -19.74 17.10
N GLU A 10 -6.12 -21.05 17.25
CA GLU A 10 -6.64 -21.88 16.18
C GLU A 10 -8.07 -21.42 15.82
N PHE A 11 -8.22 -20.98 14.59
CA PHE A 11 -9.47 -20.43 14.12
C PHE A 11 -10.34 -21.52 13.51
N THR A 12 -11.43 -21.87 14.17
CA THR A 12 -12.42 -22.77 13.60
C THR A 12 -13.62 -21.99 13.05
N PRO A 13 -14.22 -22.42 11.92
CA PRO A 13 -15.46 -21.83 11.41
C PRO A 13 -16.61 -21.84 12.44
N GLN A 14 -16.62 -22.81 13.33
CA GLN A 14 -17.60 -22.97 14.38
C GLN A 14 -17.45 -21.90 15.48
N MET A 15 -16.21 -21.57 15.87
CA MET A 15 -15.93 -20.45 16.79
C MET A 15 -16.45 -19.12 16.25
N MET A 16 -16.36 -18.88 14.95
CA MET A 16 -16.91 -17.68 14.32
C MET A 16 -18.43 -17.67 14.39
N GLY A 17 -19.08 -18.77 13.99
CA GLY A 17 -20.53 -18.87 14.00
C GLY A 17 -21.10 -18.66 15.41
N ASP A 18 -20.55 -19.34 16.39
CA ASP A 18 -20.98 -19.25 17.79
C ASP A 18 -20.74 -17.86 18.37
N PHE A 19 -19.62 -17.25 18.04
CA PHE A 19 -19.27 -15.92 18.51
C PHE A 19 -20.18 -14.83 17.94
N TYR A 20 -20.47 -14.85 16.65
CA TYR A 20 -21.31 -13.84 16.00
C TYR A 20 -22.79 -13.99 16.35
N HIS A 21 -23.30 -15.21 16.39
CA HIS A 21 -24.70 -15.46 16.78
C HIS A 21 -24.97 -15.13 18.24
N ASN A 22 -23.97 -15.17 19.09
CA ASN A 22 -24.10 -14.96 20.52
C ASN A 22 -23.41 -13.70 21.04
N ALA A 23 -22.78 -12.87 20.17
CA ALA A 23 -22.03 -11.71 20.61
C ALA A 23 -22.88 -10.75 21.47
N GLN A 24 -24.14 -10.48 21.07
CA GLN A 24 -25.04 -9.64 21.85
C GLN A 24 -25.42 -10.33 23.20
N ARG A 25 -25.70 -11.63 23.19
CA ARG A 25 -25.90 -12.39 24.41
C ARG A 25 -24.70 -12.36 25.35
N TYR A 26 -23.51 -12.47 24.82
CA TYR A 26 -22.28 -12.32 25.61
C TYR A 26 -22.12 -10.91 26.17
N ILE A 27 -22.40 -9.88 25.40
CA ILE A 27 -22.41 -8.50 25.88
C ILE A 27 -23.42 -8.32 27.00
N ASP A 28 -24.64 -8.81 26.83
CA ASP A 28 -25.72 -8.72 27.82
C ASP A 28 -25.38 -9.53 29.10
N SER A 29 -24.81 -10.72 28.94
CA SER A 29 -24.37 -11.53 30.07
C SER A 29 -23.24 -10.88 30.86
N ILE A 30 -22.26 -10.28 30.18
CA ILE A 30 -21.14 -9.55 30.80
C ILE A 30 -21.63 -8.30 31.53
N ASN A 31 -22.64 -7.61 30.99
CA ASN A 31 -23.25 -6.46 31.64
C ASN A 31 -24.03 -6.84 32.90
N GLY A 32 -24.60 -8.07 32.97
CA GLY A 32 -25.30 -8.62 34.11
C GLY A 32 -24.44 -9.36 35.13
N MET A 33 -23.22 -9.73 34.82
CA MET A 33 -22.35 -10.50 35.71
C MET A 33 -21.81 -9.68 36.89
N GLN A 34 -21.96 -10.21 38.10
CA GLN A 34 -21.11 -9.85 39.23
C GLN A 34 -19.72 -10.44 38.98
N VAL A 35 -18.69 -9.59 39.01
CA VAL A 35 -17.31 -9.93 38.64
C VAL A 35 -16.68 -10.85 39.68
N SER A 36 -16.96 -12.14 39.60
CA SER A 36 -16.28 -13.19 40.38
C SER A 36 -15.22 -13.96 39.54
N ASP A 37 -15.21 -13.78 38.21
CA ASP A 37 -14.26 -14.43 37.32
C ASP A 37 -12.93 -13.64 37.29
N PRO A 38 -11.80 -14.27 37.70
CA PRO A 38 -10.48 -13.61 37.71
C PRO A 38 -10.04 -13.12 36.33
N ILE A 39 -10.43 -13.77 35.24
CA ILE A 39 -10.07 -13.36 33.87
C ILE A 39 -10.80 -12.08 33.51
N ILE A 40 -12.10 -11.99 33.81
CA ILE A 40 -12.92 -10.80 33.57
C ILE A 40 -12.44 -9.64 34.43
N ALA A 41 -12.06 -9.90 35.69
CA ALA A 41 -11.49 -8.90 36.57
C ALA A 41 -10.14 -8.37 36.06
N GLN A 42 -9.30 -9.23 35.50
CA GLN A 42 -7.98 -8.90 35.02
C GLN A 42 -7.99 -8.11 33.68
N VAL A 43 -8.88 -8.46 32.76
CA VAL A 43 -8.98 -7.81 31.45
C VAL A 43 -9.91 -6.59 31.50
N GLY A 44 -10.82 -6.56 32.47
CA GLY A 44 -11.84 -5.53 32.64
C GLY A 44 -13.03 -5.66 31.67
N ARG A 45 -14.23 -5.48 32.20
CA ARG A 45 -15.49 -5.59 31.47
C ARG A 45 -15.53 -4.69 30.23
N ALA A 46 -15.04 -3.45 30.35
CA ALA A 46 -15.03 -2.49 29.25
C ALA A 46 -14.18 -2.96 28.07
N ASN A 47 -13.01 -3.58 28.32
CA ASN A 47 -12.13 -4.10 27.30
C ASN A 47 -12.75 -5.28 26.55
N ILE A 48 -13.49 -6.16 27.25
CA ILE A 48 -14.18 -7.28 26.63
C ILE A 48 -15.32 -6.78 25.73
N ILE A 49 -16.13 -5.84 26.20
CA ILE A 49 -17.20 -5.23 25.40
C ILE A 49 -16.61 -4.54 24.16
N HIS A 50 -15.52 -3.81 24.32
CA HIS A 50 -14.86 -3.15 23.20
C HIS A 50 -14.30 -4.14 22.16
N LEU A 51 -13.71 -5.25 22.61
CA LEU A 51 -13.25 -6.33 21.75
C LEU A 51 -14.41 -6.96 20.96
N LEU A 52 -15.51 -7.30 21.65
CA LEU A 52 -16.70 -7.86 21.03
C LEU A 52 -17.31 -6.90 19.99
N THR A 53 -17.37 -5.62 20.30
CA THR A 53 -17.86 -4.59 19.37
C THR A 53 -16.98 -4.54 18.12
N LYS A 54 -15.66 -4.53 18.25
CA LYS A 54 -14.72 -4.57 17.11
C LYS A 54 -14.91 -5.83 16.26
N MET A 55 -15.13 -6.98 16.88
CA MET A 55 -15.36 -8.23 16.14
C MET A 55 -16.67 -8.20 15.38
N ASN A 56 -17.76 -7.66 15.96
CA ASN A 56 -19.02 -7.46 15.25
C ASN A 56 -18.87 -6.52 14.06
N MET A 57 -18.17 -5.38 14.24
CA MET A 57 -17.89 -4.46 13.15
C MET A 57 -17.08 -5.13 12.04
N ALA A 58 -16.08 -5.94 12.38
CA ALA A 58 -15.32 -6.71 11.40
C ALA A 58 -16.20 -7.69 10.63
N HIS A 59 -17.16 -8.35 11.30
CA HIS A 59 -18.09 -9.26 10.65
C HIS A 59 -19.02 -8.52 9.67
N GLU A 60 -19.62 -7.42 10.11
CA GLU A 60 -20.47 -6.57 9.26
C GLU A 60 -19.69 -6.03 8.05
N TYR A 61 -18.43 -5.64 8.25
CA TYR A 61 -17.55 -5.20 7.18
C TYR A 61 -17.27 -6.31 6.16
N GLU A 62 -16.98 -7.52 6.62
CA GLU A 62 -16.81 -8.69 5.76
C GLU A 62 -18.08 -9.02 4.97
N ALA A 63 -19.24 -9.00 5.62
CA ALA A 63 -20.54 -9.20 4.98
C ALA A 63 -20.82 -8.12 3.92
N TYR A 64 -20.52 -6.87 4.24
CA TYR A 64 -20.63 -5.74 3.32
C TYR A 64 -19.75 -5.91 2.07
N LYS A 65 -18.47 -6.25 2.25
CA LYS A 65 -17.55 -6.50 1.13
C LYS A 65 -18.06 -7.65 0.26
N LYS A 66 -18.42 -8.77 0.88
CA LYS A 66 -18.89 -9.96 0.17
C LYS A 66 -20.15 -9.69 -0.66
N ALA A 67 -21.14 -8.99 -0.07
CA ALA A 67 -22.37 -8.64 -0.78
C ALA A 67 -22.16 -7.72 -1.99
N ARG A 68 -21.06 -6.97 -2.01
CA ARG A 68 -20.72 -6.00 -3.06
C ARG A 68 -19.55 -6.42 -3.92
N MET A 69 -19.01 -7.63 -3.74
CA MET A 69 -17.82 -8.14 -4.42
C MET A 69 -16.62 -7.16 -4.30
N LEU A 70 -16.48 -6.54 -3.14
CA LEU A 70 -15.37 -5.68 -2.80
C LEU A 70 -14.27 -6.49 -2.13
N VAL A 71 -13.04 -6.09 -2.36
CA VAL A 71 -11.84 -6.64 -1.71
C VAL A 71 -11.01 -5.50 -1.15
N ASP A 72 -10.43 -5.70 0.02
CA ASP A 72 -9.39 -4.83 0.56
C ASP A 72 -7.98 -5.44 0.33
N PHE A 73 -6.94 -4.75 0.76
CA PHE A 73 -5.56 -5.22 0.57
C PHE A 73 -5.29 -6.56 1.27
N ASN A 74 -5.92 -6.82 2.41
CA ASN A 74 -5.77 -8.10 3.11
C ASN A 74 -6.46 -9.24 2.34
N ASP A 75 -7.63 -8.96 1.76
CA ASP A 75 -8.33 -9.94 0.92
C ASP A 75 -7.49 -10.31 -0.30
N ILE A 76 -6.85 -9.32 -0.95
CA ILE A 76 -5.98 -9.56 -2.11
C ILE A 76 -4.84 -10.51 -1.73
N LEU A 77 -4.18 -10.28 -0.60
CA LEU A 77 -3.11 -11.16 -0.12
C LEU A 77 -3.63 -12.56 0.20
N LEU A 78 -4.77 -12.67 0.87
CA LEU A 78 -5.37 -13.97 1.19
C LEU A 78 -5.79 -14.74 -0.07
N LEU A 79 -6.42 -14.05 -1.03
CA LEU A 79 -6.81 -14.65 -2.31
C LEU A 79 -5.60 -15.10 -3.13
N ALA A 80 -4.55 -14.29 -3.16
CA ALA A 80 -3.29 -14.66 -3.81
C ALA A 80 -2.67 -15.90 -3.16
N TYR A 81 -2.57 -15.92 -1.83
CA TYR A 81 -2.05 -17.06 -1.09
C TYR A 81 -2.87 -18.34 -1.35
N ASP A 82 -4.20 -18.26 -1.29
CA ASP A 82 -5.08 -19.40 -1.53
C ASP A 82 -4.96 -19.90 -2.99
N ALA A 83 -4.88 -19.00 -3.97
CA ALA A 83 -4.73 -19.36 -5.38
C ALA A 83 -3.39 -20.05 -5.66
N LEU A 84 -2.29 -19.47 -5.15
CA LEU A 84 -0.95 -20.02 -5.31
C LEU A 84 -0.82 -21.39 -4.61
N THR A 85 -1.35 -21.52 -3.39
CA THR A 85 -1.34 -22.78 -2.64
C THR A 85 -2.10 -23.88 -3.38
N LYS A 86 -3.28 -23.58 -3.91
CA LYS A 86 -4.08 -24.53 -4.69
C LYS A 86 -3.36 -24.99 -5.95
N ALA A 87 -2.79 -24.05 -6.71
CA ALA A 87 -2.09 -24.35 -7.94
C ALA A 87 -0.83 -25.20 -7.68
N THR A 88 -0.09 -24.90 -6.62
CA THR A 88 1.07 -25.72 -6.21
C THR A 88 0.65 -27.13 -5.77
N ALA A 89 -0.46 -27.25 -5.02
CA ALA A 89 -0.98 -28.54 -4.57
C ALA A 89 -1.51 -29.41 -5.72
N CYS A 90 -2.03 -28.79 -6.79
CA CYS A 90 -2.51 -29.51 -7.98
C CYS A 90 -1.39 -29.89 -8.96
N ASN A 91 -0.13 -29.54 -8.70
CA ASN A 91 1.00 -29.71 -9.60
C ASN A 91 0.72 -29.19 -11.03
N ASP A 92 -0.02 -28.10 -11.14
CA ASP A 92 -0.32 -27.46 -12.42
C ASP A 92 0.93 -26.72 -12.93
N VAL A 93 1.78 -27.45 -13.64
CA VAL A 93 3.05 -26.92 -14.17
C VAL A 93 2.82 -25.77 -15.15
N ALA A 94 1.70 -25.76 -15.88
CA ALA A 94 1.38 -24.68 -16.80
C ALA A 94 1.09 -23.36 -16.08
N LEU A 95 0.50 -23.46 -14.91
CA LEU A 95 0.22 -22.32 -14.04
C LEU A 95 1.44 -21.98 -13.18
N THR A 96 1.99 -22.91 -12.42
CA THR A 96 3.12 -22.68 -11.51
C THR A 96 4.37 -22.20 -12.23
N GLY A 97 4.69 -22.72 -13.40
CA GLY A 97 5.82 -22.30 -14.22
C GLY A 97 5.77 -20.82 -14.67
N LYS A 98 4.60 -20.15 -14.59
CA LYS A 98 4.49 -18.73 -14.92
C LYS A 98 5.02 -17.81 -13.81
N TRP A 99 4.79 -18.16 -12.55
CA TRP A 99 5.17 -17.32 -11.41
C TRP A 99 6.29 -17.88 -10.55
N GLN A 100 6.50 -19.17 -10.49
CA GLN A 100 7.64 -19.75 -9.76
C GLN A 100 8.95 -19.46 -10.48
N LYS A 101 9.93 -19.01 -9.72
CA LYS A 101 11.25 -18.56 -10.23
C LYS A 101 12.37 -19.20 -9.42
N HIS A 102 13.48 -19.51 -10.12
CA HIS A 102 14.71 -20.00 -9.48
C HIS A 102 15.58 -18.86 -8.93
N TRP A 103 15.36 -17.64 -9.40
CA TRP A 103 16.00 -16.42 -8.88
C TRP A 103 14.93 -15.49 -8.33
N VAL A 104 14.96 -15.25 -7.03
CA VAL A 104 14.03 -14.36 -6.34
C VAL A 104 14.81 -13.35 -5.51
N GLN A 105 14.52 -12.09 -5.71
CA GLN A 105 15.10 -10.98 -4.95
C GLN A 105 13.98 -10.24 -4.22
N VAL A 106 14.15 -10.07 -2.92
CA VAL A 106 13.14 -9.44 -2.06
C VAL A 106 13.79 -8.25 -1.38
N ASP A 107 13.26 -7.07 -1.63
CA ASP A 107 13.72 -5.84 -1.01
C ASP A 107 12.81 -5.44 0.16
N GLU A 108 13.32 -4.60 1.06
CA GLU A 108 12.62 -4.07 2.24
C GLU A 108 11.97 -5.17 3.09
N VAL A 109 12.70 -6.26 3.34
CA VAL A 109 12.16 -7.43 4.04
C VAL A 109 11.71 -7.15 5.47
N GLN A 110 12.20 -6.08 6.11
CA GLN A 110 11.79 -5.64 7.43
C GLN A 110 10.32 -5.20 7.49
N ASP A 111 9.74 -4.79 6.36
CA ASP A 111 8.36 -4.32 6.27
C ASP A 111 7.36 -5.42 5.95
N LEU A 112 7.84 -6.64 5.70
CA LEU A 112 6.99 -7.76 5.31
C LEU A 112 6.29 -8.39 6.51
N ASN A 113 5.00 -8.66 6.33
CA ASN A 113 4.26 -9.47 7.27
C ASN A 113 4.37 -10.98 6.95
N PRO A 114 4.03 -11.87 7.90
CA PRO A 114 4.16 -13.31 7.70
C PRO A 114 3.36 -13.88 6.51
N LEU A 115 2.23 -13.26 6.13
CA LEU A 115 1.45 -13.71 4.98
C LEU A 115 2.14 -13.36 3.67
N GLN A 116 2.74 -12.17 3.57
CA GLN A 116 3.55 -11.77 2.42
C GLN A 116 4.76 -12.70 2.26
N MET A 117 5.43 -13.02 3.36
CA MET A 117 6.52 -14.00 3.33
C MET A 117 6.06 -15.37 2.85
N ALA A 118 4.92 -15.87 3.30
CA ALA A 118 4.36 -17.14 2.83
C ALA A 118 4.01 -17.11 1.33
N ILE A 119 3.55 -15.97 0.81
CA ILE A 119 3.32 -15.79 -0.63
C ILE A 119 4.66 -15.83 -1.38
N ILE A 120 5.69 -15.13 -0.90
CA ILE A 120 7.02 -15.15 -1.51
C ILE A 120 7.58 -16.57 -1.55
N ASP A 121 7.43 -17.35 -0.48
CA ASP A 121 7.86 -18.75 -0.45
C ASP A 121 7.18 -19.61 -1.52
N LEU A 122 5.92 -19.33 -1.87
CA LEU A 122 5.20 -20.01 -2.96
C LEU A 122 5.66 -19.56 -4.37
N LEU A 123 6.33 -18.41 -4.47
CA LEU A 123 6.91 -17.92 -5.73
C LEU A 123 8.29 -18.49 -6.02
N ILE A 124 8.92 -19.15 -5.06
CA ILE A 124 10.19 -19.84 -5.26
C ILE A 124 9.91 -21.19 -5.93
N ALA A 125 10.60 -21.46 -7.02
CA ALA A 125 10.47 -22.74 -7.71
C ALA A 125 10.91 -23.93 -6.79
N PRO A 126 10.31 -25.12 -6.94
CA PRO A 126 10.82 -26.30 -6.27
C PRO A 126 12.26 -26.60 -6.69
N ALA A 127 13.03 -27.23 -5.80
CA ALA A 127 14.37 -27.65 -6.13
C ALA A 127 14.31 -28.74 -7.25
N GLU A 128 15.02 -28.47 -8.33
CA GLU A 128 15.16 -29.40 -9.45
C GLU A 128 16.63 -29.85 -9.60
N GLU A 129 16.85 -31.07 -10.07
CA GLU A 129 18.19 -31.56 -10.32
C GLU A 129 18.88 -30.72 -11.42
N GLY A 130 20.04 -30.16 -11.09
CA GLY A 130 20.80 -29.29 -12.00
C GLY A 130 20.33 -27.79 -12.06
N LYS A 131 19.34 -27.39 -11.26
CA LYS A 131 18.94 -26.01 -11.10
C LYS A 131 19.04 -25.59 -9.65
N GLU A 132 19.86 -24.59 -9.37
CA GLU A 132 19.97 -23.99 -8.06
C GLU A 132 18.98 -22.82 -7.90
N ASN A 133 18.32 -22.77 -6.75
CA ASN A 133 17.51 -21.62 -6.38
C ASN A 133 18.37 -20.58 -5.66
N THR A 134 18.33 -19.36 -6.14
CA THR A 134 18.95 -18.21 -5.48
C THR A 134 17.86 -17.29 -4.93
N VAL A 135 17.88 -17.11 -3.63
CA VAL A 135 16.94 -16.17 -2.96
C VAL A 135 17.77 -15.15 -2.19
N ILE A 136 17.60 -13.89 -2.51
CA ILE A 136 18.29 -12.77 -1.89
C ILE A 136 17.28 -11.92 -1.13
N TYR A 137 17.53 -11.72 0.16
CA TYR A 137 16.74 -10.87 1.02
C TYR A 137 17.55 -9.61 1.35
N LEU A 138 16.99 -8.44 1.04
CA LEU A 138 17.60 -7.14 1.30
C LEU A 138 16.73 -6.39 2.31
N GLY A 139 17.35 -5.74 3.28
CA GLY A 139 16.61 -4.95 4.27
C GLY A 139 17.48 -4.35 5.35
N ASP A 140 16.88 -3.48 6.13
CA ASP A 140 17.52 -2.79 7.24
C ASP A 140 16.59 -2.84 8.47
N GLU A 141 17.00 -3.54 9.51
CA GLU A 141 16.24 -3.65 10.75
C GLU A 141 15.97 -2.31 11.43
N GLN A 142 16.87 -1.34 11.25
CA GLN A 142 16.72 0.00 11.83
C GLN A 142 15.63 0.81 11.15
N GLN A 143 15.23 0.41 9.94
CA GLN A 143 14.13 1.02 9.18
C GLN A 143 12.80 0.31 9.37
N ALA A 144 12.68 -0.65 10.30
CA ALA A 144 11.45 -1.41 10.58
C ALA A 144 10.39 -0.57 11.30
N ILE A 145 9.86 0.47 10.66
CA ILE A 145 8.89 1.43 11.22
C ILE A 145 7.43 1.04 10.97
N PHE A 146 7.16 0.01 10.15
CA PHE A 146 5.82 -0.42 9.76
C PHE A 146 5.25 -1.59 10.60
N SER A 147 5.68 -1.71 11.86
CA SER A 147 5.17 -2.76 12.78
C SER A 147 3.65 -2.70 12.97
N PHE A 148 3.04 -1.52 12.87
CA PHE A 148 1.58 -1.32 12.94
C PHE A 148 0.84 -1.93 11.74
N MET A 149 1.50 -2.14 10.60
CA MET A 149 0.96 -2.83 9.41
C MET A 149 1.14 -4.35 9.46
N GLY A 150 1.64 -4.89 10.58
CA GLY A 150 1.84 -6.33 10.79
C GLY A 150 3.23 -6.85 10.45
N ALA A 151 4.18 -5.97 10.10
CA ALA A 151 5.60 -6.32 10.03
C ALA A 151 6.07 -6.77 11.42
N LYS A 152 6.83 -7.85 11.48
CA LYS A 152 7.29 -8.43 12.75
C LYS A 152 8.79 -8.63 12.75
N LEU A 153 9.45 -8.22 13.82
CA LEU A 153 10.85 -8.56 14.05
C LEU A 153 11.11 -10.07 14.02
N SER A 154 10.11 -10.89 14.39
CA SER A 154 10.17 -12.34 14.26
C SER A 154 10.34 -12.82 12.82
N THR A 155 9.91 -12.04 11.82
CA THR A 155 10.16 -12.35 10.40
C THR A 155 11.65 -12.24 10.07
N LEU A 156 12.31 -11.21 10.55
CA LEU A 156 13.76 -11.02 10.38
C LEU A 156 14.56 -12.10 11.11
N GLU A 157 14.16 -12.47 12.33
CA GLU A 157 14.79 -13.58 13.06
C GLU A 157 14.64 -14.91 12.30
N MET A 158 13.49 -15.16 11.70
CA MET A 158 13.26 -16.34 10.86
C MET A 158 14.16 -16.33 9.62
N LEU A 159 14.30 -15.18 8.95
CA LEU A 159 15.18 -15.01 7.79
C LEU A 159 16.65 -15.20 8.18
N ARG A 160 17.09 -14.67 9.32
CA ARG A 160 18.44 -14.89 9.83
C ARG A 160 18.74 -16.38 10.04
N LYS A 161 17.79 -17.12 10.62
CA LYS A 161 17.91 -18.57 10.76
C LYS A 161 17.95 -19.31 9.41
N ARG A 162 17.18 -18.84 8.44
CA ARG A 162 17.13 -19.41 7.08
C ARG A 162 18.43 -19.16 6.31
N CYS A 163 18.99 -17.96 6.40
CA CYS A 163 20.23 -17.60 5.73
C CYS A 163 21.50 -18.17 6.39
N GLY A 164 21.45 -18.48 7.69
CA GLY A 164 22.58 -19.06 8.41
C GLY A 164 23.81 -18.16 8.34
N GLU A 165 24.91 -18.70 7.79
CA GLU A 165 26.17 -17.98 7.61
C GLU A 165 26.18 -17.04 6.40
N ASN A 166 25.18 -17.13 5.50
CA ASN A 166 25.09 -16.31 4.29
C ASN A 166 24.44 -14.95 4.58
N ILE A 167 24.88 -14.28 5.63
CA ILE A 167 24.44 -12.94 6.02
C ILE A 167 25.60 -11.98 5.81
N HIS A 168 25.37 -10.96 4.99
CA HIS A 168 26.36 -9.95 4.66
C HIS A 168 25.86 -8.56 5.02
N PHE A 169 26.73 -7.74 5.59
CA PHE A 169 26.46 -6.35 5.90
C PHE A 169 27.09 -5.45 4.86
N LEU A 170 26.34 -4.45 4.40
CA LEU A 170 26.85 -3.41 3.53
C LEU A 170 27.61 -2.40 4.40
N ALA A 171 28.94 -2.48 4.36
CA ALA A 171 29.81 -1.69 5.23
C ALA A 171 29.94 -0.22 4.77
N ASN A 172 29.60 0.10 3.53
CA ASN A 172 29.80 1.44 2.95
C ASN A 172 28.48 2.08 2.57
N ASN A 173 28.26 3.29 3.08
CA ASN A 173 27.17 4.16 2.68
C ASN A 173 27.67 5.19 1.68
N HIS A 174 27.14 5.15 0.46
CA HIS A 174 27.51 6.06 -0.64
C HIS A 174 26.53 7.24 -0.79
N ARG A 175 25.39 7.20 -0.10
CA ARG A 175 24.33 8.21 -0.19
C ARG A 175 24.60 9.39 0.74
N SER A 176 24.76 9.10 2.02
CA SER A 176 24.79 10.12 3.07
C SER A 176 26.21 10.65 3.29
N PRO A 177 26.39 11.97 3.47
CA PRO A 177 27.66 12.52 3.90
C PRO A 177 28.00 12.04 5.32
N HIS A 178 29.30 12.05 5.65
CA HIS A 178 29.79 11.52 6.92
C HIS A 178 29.17 12.20 8.13
N TYR A 179 29.02 13.54 8.13
CA TYR A 179 28.45 14.28 9.25
C TYR A 179 26.99 13.87 9.58
N LEU A 180 26.22 13.50 8.56
CA LEU A 180 24.85 13.03 8.71
C LEU A 180 24.82 11.57 9.19
N LEU A 181 25.68 10.74 8.59
CA LEU A 181 25.78 9.33 8.98
C LEU A 181 26.30 9.17 10.41
N ASP A 182 27.20 10.06 10.88
CA ASP A 182 27.67 10.08 12.27
C ASP A 182 26.54 10.32 13.27
N ILE A 183 25.58 11.18 12.92
CA ILE A 183 24.38 11.39 13.75
C ILE A 183 23.55 10.09 13.81
N PHE A 184 23.30 9.47 12.65
CA PHE A 184 22.51 8.23 12.57
C PHE A 184 23.20 7.08 13.32
N ASN A 185 24.49 6.89 13.10
CA ASN A 185 25.26 5.86 13.78
C ASN A 185 25.34 6.10 15.30
N THR A 186 25.47 7.35 15.73
CA THR A 186 25.44 7.70 17.17
C THR A 186 24.08 7.36 17.78
N TYR A 187 22.99 7.65 17.09
CA TYR A 187 21.65 7.28 17.54
C TYR A 187 21.47 5.76 17.58
N ALA A 188 21.88 5.07 16.52
CA ALA A 188 21.80 3.62 16.44
C ALA A 188 22.56 2.93 17.57
N GLU A 189 23.79 3.38 17.87
CA GLU A 189 24.59 2.84 18.95
C GLU A 189 24.01 3.16 20.34
N LYS A 190 23.73 4.44 20.62
CA LYS A 190 23.37 4.90 21.96
C LYS A 190 21.93 4.68 22.35
N VAL A 191 21.02 4.73 21.39
CA VAL A 191 19.56 4.64 21.63
C VAL A 191 19.02 3.27 21.26
N LEU A 192 19.42 2.73 20.10
CA LEU A 192 18.94 1.44 19.63
C LEU A 192 19.82 0.26 20.08
N GLY A 193 21.00 0.51 20.67
CA GLY A 193 21.90 -0.53 21.15
C GLY A 193 22.56 -1.36 20.05
N ILE A 194 22.66 -0.81 18.83
CA ILE A 194 23.28 -1.50 17.69
C ILE A 194 24.80 -1.51 17.84
N SER A 195 25.41 -2.67 17.58
CA SER A 195 26.87 -2.79 17.64
C SER A 195 27.54 -1.91 16.58
N PRO A 196 28.56 -1.11 16.94
CA PRO A 196 29.32 -0.31 15.96
C PRO A 196 29.93 -1.11 14.82
N SER A 197 30.18 -2.40 15.04
CA SER A 197 30.78 -3.29 14.02
C SER A 197 29.90 -3.56 12.81
N VAL A 198 28.58 -3.33 12.92
CA VAL A 198 27.61 -3.52 11.83
C VAL A 198 27.13 -2.19 11.24
N LEU A 199 27.54 -1.06 11.79
CA LEU A 199 27.16 0.26 11.30
C LEU A 199 27.98 0.62 10.07
N PRO A 200 27.36 1.23 9.04
CA PRO A 200 28.06 1.57 7.81
C PRO A 200 28.96 2.78 7.97
N ASN A 201 30.02 2.85 7.14
CA ASN A 201 30.91 3.98 7.04
C ASN A 201 30.51 4.86 5.83
N ALA A 202 30.54 6.18 6.00
CA ALA A 202 30.30 7.10 4.89
C ALA A 202 31.49 7.12 3.94
N THR A 203 31.20 7.00 2.65
CA THR A 203 32.20 7.25 1.59
C THR A 203 32.12 8.68 1.07
N ASN A 204 30.99 9.36 1.28
CA ASN A 204 30.80 10.75 0.91
C ASN A 204 31.45 11.67 1.95
N LYS A 205 32.48 12.41 1.50
CA LYS A 205 33.30 13.31 2.35
C LYS A 205 32.85 14.76 2.37
N MET A 206 31.61 15.02 1.98
CA MET A 206 31.06 16.37 2.00
C MET A 206 31.10 16.94 3.42
N GLU A 207 31.63 18.17 3.57
CA GLU A 207 31.78 18.86 4.83
C GLU A 207 30.44 19.44 5.33
N ASN A 208 30.26 19.45 6.66
CA ASN A 208 29.11 20.09 7.29
C ASN A 208 29.34 21.61 7.42
N ASN A 209 29.09 22.35 6.39
CA ASN A 209 29.21 23.82 6.36
C ASN A 209 27.96 24.52 6.94
N GLY A 210 27.46 24.05 8.07
CA GLY A 210 26.21 24.56 8.66
C GLY A 210 24.94 23.94 8.04
N CYS A 211 25.10 22.83 7.30
CA CYS A 211 23.96 22.13 6.67
C CYS A 211 23.04 21.42 7.69
N THR A 212 23.53 21.19 8.92
CA THR A 212 22.72 20.56 9.95
C THR A 212 22.37 21.59 11.03
N MET A 213 21.08 21.79 11.25
CA MET A 213 20.57 22.76 12.21
C MET A 213 19.50 22.09 13.09
N ILE A 214 19.49 22.42 14.37
CA ILE A 214 18.40 22.09 15.27
C ILE A 214 17.59 23.36 15.50
N HIS A 215 16.32 23.33 15.11
CA HIS A 215 15.37 24.39 15.38
C HIS A 215 14.41 23.95 16.49
N SER A 216 13.98 24.86 17.33
CA SER A 216 13.08 24.59 18.45
C SER A 216 12.07 25.71 18.56
N SER A 217 10.80 25.40 18.47
CA SER A 217 9.69 26.33 18.59
C SER A 217 8.97 26.14 19.91
N SER A 218 8.21 27.14 20.35
CA SER A 218 7.52 27.13 21.65
C SER A 218 6.24 26.30 21.65
N THR A 219 5.58 26.18 20.49
CA THR A 219 4.34 25.43 20.28
C THR A 219 4.39 24.73 18.92
N LEU A 220 3.51 23.74 18.70
CA LEU A 220 3.38 23.07 17.40
C LEU A 220 2.96 24.03 16.30
N ASP A 221 2.04 24.95 16.55
CA ASP A 221 1.60 25.92 15.57
C ASP A 221 2.74 26.83 15.10
N THR A 222 3.58 27.29 16.04
CA THR A 222 4.79 28.06 15.68
C THR A 222 5.81 27.21 14.95
N GLU A 223 5.93 25.92 15.28
CA GLU A 223 6.82 25.00 14.58
C GLU A 223 6.41 24.81 13.12
N TYR A 224 5.12 24.60 12.82
CA TYR A 224 4.63 24.47 11.44
C TYR A 224 4.90 25.74 10.63
N HIS A 225 4.64 26.91 11.22
CA HIS A 225 4.92 28.20 10.59
C HIS A 225 6.42 28.42 10.33
N ASP A 226 7.27 28.13 11.31
CA ASP A 226 8.73 28.27 11.21
C ASP A 226 9.29 27.32 10.13
N VAL A 227 8.78 26.09 10.05
CA VAL A 227 9.18 25.12 9.01
C VAL A 227 8.78 25.62 7.62
N ALA A 228 7.60 26.19 7.47
CA ALA A 228 7.16 26.76 6.18
C ALA A 228 8.04 27.95 5.75
N LEU A 229 8.40 28.85 6.67
CA LEU A 229 9.35 29.95 6.41
C LEU A 229 10.76 29.45 6.07
N MET A 230 11.20 28.37 6.72
CA MET A 230 12.49 27.76 6.35
C MET A 230 12.46 27.17 4.96
N ALA A 231 11.38 26.50 4.58
CA ALA A 231 11.20 25.97 3.22
C ALA A 231 11.20 27.09 2.18
N GLU A 232 10.49 28.20 2.44
CA GLU A 232 10.52 29.38 1.57
C GLU A 232 11.92 29.89 1.35
N ARG A 233 12.69 30.06 2.41
CA ARG A 233 14.09 30.51 2.33
C ARG A 233 14.98 29.57 1.52
N TYR A 234 14.87 28.26 1.75
CA TYR A 234 15.67 27.28 1.00
C TYR A 234 15.34 27.27 -0.49
N LEU A 235 14.06 27.36 -0.85
CA LEU A 235 13.63 27.46 -2.24
C LEU A 235 14.08 28.75 -2.91
N HIS A 236 14.14 29.86 -2.15
CA HIS A 236 14.65 31.13 -2.65
C HIS A 236 16.18 31.10 -2.86
N ASP A 237 16.91 30.51 -1.90
CA ASP A 237 18.36 30.47 -1.92
C ASP A 237 18.92 29.43 -2.93
N SER A 238 18.15 28.37 -3.19
CA SER A 238 18.51 27.27 -4.11
C SER A 238 17.29 26.85 -4.94
N PRO A 239 16.87 27.65 -5.94
CA PRO A 239 15.66 27.41 -6.70
C PRO A 239 15.68 26.14 -7.57
N ASP A 240 16.85 25.63 -7.88
CA ASP A 240 17.05 24.40 -8.67
C ASP A 240 17.04 23.12 -7.81
N ASP A 241 17.08 23.28 -6.47
CA ASP A 241 17.09 22.17 -5.54
C ASP A 241 15.65 21.82 -5.08
N THR A 242 15.47 20.55 -4.69
CA THR A 242 14.21 20.09 -4.12
C THR A 242 14.26 20.12 -2.59
N THR A 243 13.21 20.66 -1.96
CA THR A 243 13.06 20.69 -0.50
C THR A 243 12.00 19.68 -0.08
N ALA A 244 12.32 18.81 0.89
CA ALA A 244 11.37 17.87 1.46
C ALA A 244 11.16 18.14 2.94
N ILE A 245 9.90 18.16 3.37
CA ILE A 245 9.49 18.23 4.77
C ILE A 245 8.95 16.86 5.16
N VAL A 246 9.60 16.20 6.12
CA VAL A 246 9.23 14.89 6.60
C VAL A 246 8.60 15.01 7.98
N VAL A 247 7.41 14.43 8.15
CA VAL A 247 6.61 14.53 9.38
C VAL A 247 6.18 13.16 9.89
N ALA A 248 5.82 13.07 11.15
CA ALA A 248 5.43 11.82 11.80
C ALA A 248 4.00 11.37 11.46
N SER A 249 3.10 12.31 11.12
CA SER A 249 1.69 11.99 10.85
C SER A 249 1.13 12.76 9.65
N ASN A 250 0.04 12.23 9.08
CA ASN A 250 -0.70 12.92 8.02
C ASN A 250 -1.33 14.23 8.51
N ALA A 251 -1.69 14.31 9.78
CA ALA A 251 -2.23 15.54 10.36
C ALA A 251 -1.17 16.67 10.37
N ASP A 252 0.07 16.36 10.76
CA ASP A 252 1.17 17.34 10.71
C ASP A 252 1.43 17.78 9.25
N ALA A 253 1.34 16.85 8.29
CA ALA A 253 1.46 17.18 6.88
C ALA A 253 0.34 18.12 6.39
N ASP A 254 -0.88 17.95 6.90
CA ASP A 254 -2.01 18.85 6.58
C ASP A 254 -1.76 20.26 7.11
N PHE A 255 -1.34 20.41 8.37
CA PHE A 255 -1.03 21.71 8.96
C PHE A 255 0.11 22.43 8.23
N ILE A 256 1.20 21.74 7.93
CA ILE A 256 2.31 22.34 7.16
C ILE A 256 1.86 22.72 5.76
N SER A 257 1.04 21.90 5.11
CA SER A 257 0.50 22.23 3.79
C SER A 257 -0.38 23.50 3.83
N GLU A 258 -1.17 23.70 4.89
CA GLU A 258 -1.92 24.94 5.11
C GLU A 258 -1.00 26.15 5.26
N GLU A 259 0.07 26.05 6.06
CA GLU A 259 1.06 27.14 6.22
C GLU A 259 1.79 27.46 4.90
N LEU A 260 2.18 26.46 4.14
CA LEU A 260 2.79 26.66 2.82
C LEU A 260 1.83 27.35 1.84
N ASN A 261 0.53 27.02 1.88
CA ASN A 261 -0.49 27.69 1.08
C ASN A 261 -0.66 29.17 1.49
N LEU A 262 -0.64 29.47 2.80
CA LEU A 262 -0.70 30.87 3.29
C LEU A 262 0.47 31.70 2.78
N LEU A 263 1.64 31.10 2.64
CA LEU A 263 2.84 31.72 2.08
C LEU A 263 2.87 31.69 0.54
N SER A 264 1.87 31.09 -0.11
CA SER A 264 1.82 30.91 -1.57
C SER A 264 2.99 30.10 -2.13
N ILE A 265 3.50 29.13 -1.37
CA ILE A 265 4.60 28.27 -1.77
C ILE A 265 4.05 27.06 -2.51
N PRO A 266 4.37 26.88 -3.80
CA PRO A 266 3.97 25.68 -4.54
C PRO A 266 4.55 24.41 -3.92
N HIS A 267 3.69 23.47 -3.57
CA HIS A 267 4.11 22.20 -2.98
C HIS A 267 3.13 21.09 -3.32
N PHE A 268 3.54 19.86 -3.10
CA PHE A 268 2.62 18.71 -3.13
C PHE A 268 2.82 17.84 -1.89
N LYS A 269 1.73 17.32 -1.38
CA LYS A 269 1.70 16.44 -0.21
C LYS A 269 1.65 14.98 -0.64
N ILE A 270 2.63 14.18 -0.22
CA ILE A 270 2.65 12.73 -0.46
C ILE A 270 1.90 12.04 0.68
N SER A 271 0.60 12.29 0.80
CA SER A 271 -0.25 11.55 1.76
C SER A 271 -1.73 11.75 1.44
N GLY A 272 -2.53 10.71 1.61
CA GLY A 272 -3.99 10.72 1.62
C GLY A 272 -4.69 11.11 0.30
N THR A 273 -4.42 12.29 -0.23
CA THR A 273 -4.95 12.80 -1.50
C THR A 273 -3.81 13.09 -2.48
N ASP A 274 -3.17 12.04 -2.93
CA ASP A 274 -2.28 12.09 -4.10
C ASP A 274 -3.12 12.41 -5.35
N LEU A 275 -2.58 13.21 -6.27
CA LEU A 275 -3.18 13.51 -7.56
C LEU A 275 -3.67 12.23 -8.26
N PHE A 276 -2.85 11.18 -8.27
CA PHE A 276 -3.20 9.88 -8.85
C PHE A 276 -4.29 9.12 -8.09
N SER A 277 -4.63 9.54 -6.88
CA SER A 277 -5.72 8.95 -6.09
C SER A 277 -7.07 9.62 -6.35
N THR A 278 -7.09 10.77 -7.01
CA THR A 278 -8.33 11.47 -7.36
C THR A 278 -9.18 10.68 -8.36
N PRO A 279 -10.51 10.78 -8.30
CA PRO A 279 -11.41 10.07 -9.22
C PRO A 279 -11.14 10.43 -10.69
N GLU A 280 -10.83 11.67 -10.97
CA GLU A 280 -10.59 12.23 -12.31
C GLU A 280 -9.34 11.61 -12.94
N VAL A 281 -8.23 11.65 -12.21
CA VAL A 281 -6.97 11.05 -12.70
C VAL A 281 -7.09 9.54 -12.78
N LYS A 282 -7.77 8.88 -11.85
CA LYS A 282 -8.07 7.45 -11.96
C LYS A 282 -8.92 7.12 -13.18
N LEU A 283 -9.85 7.99 -13.55
CA LEU A 283 -10.63 7.83 -14.77
C LEU A 283 -9.75 7.99 -16.02
N LEU A 284 -8.90 9.02 -16.05
CA LEU A 284 -7.93 9.23 -17.12
C LEU A 284 -7.00 8.02 -17.29
N LEU A 285 -6.40 7.56 -16.20
CA LEU A 285 -5.56 6.36 -16.22
C LEU A 285 -6.32 5.11 -16.66
N ALA A 286 -7.61 5.01 -16.36
CA ALA A 286 -8.44 3.91 -16.82
C ALA A 286 -8.59 3.94 -18.35
N HIS A 287 -8.72 5.11 -18.99
CA HIS A 287 -8.73 5.23 -20.44
C HIS A 287 -7.40 4.75 -21.05
N PHE A 288 -6.27 5.19 -20.53
CA PHE A 288 -4.95 4.70 -20.99
C PHE A 288 -4.79 3.19 -20.80
N THR A 289 -5.26 2.66 -19.68
CA THR A 289 -5.21 1.22 -19.42
C THR A 289 -6.11 0.45 -20.40
N ALA A 290 -7.30 0.97 -20.68
CA ALA A 290 -8.22 0.35 -21.65
C ALA A 290 -7.65 0.37 -23.09
N MET A 291 -6.86 1.39 -23.44
CA MET A 291 -6.16 1.44 -24.73
C MET A 291 -5.10 0.35 -24.88
N THR A 292 -4.45 -0.04 -23.78
CA THR A 292 -3.41 -1.08 -23.79
C THR A 292 -3.95 -2.48 -23.52
N SER A 293 -5.17 -2.60 -22.97
CA SER A 293 -5.79 -3.88 -22.62
C SER A 293 -7.31 -3.80 -22.74
N ASP A 294 -7.83 -4.31 -23.85
CA ASP A 294 -9.27 -4.32 -24.16
C ASP A 294 -10.10 -5.10 -23.13
N THR A 295 -9.47 -6.00 -22.37
CA THR A 295 -10.15 -6.89 -21.42
C THR A 295 -9.91 -6.48 -19.95
N ASN A 296 -9.30 -5.34 -19.69
CA ASN A 296 -9.08 -4.87 -18.33
C ASN A 296 -10.40 -4.45 -17.67
N THR A 297 -10.98 -5.35 -16.88
CA THR A 297 -12.30 -5.17 -16.27
C THR A 297 -12.37 -3.98 -15.32
N ILE A 298 -11.27 -3.68 -14.61
CA ILE A 298 -11.22 -2.55 -13.66
C ILE A 298 -11.24 -1.22 -14.41
N ALA A 299 -10.44 -1.09 -15.47
CA ALA A 299 -10.38 0.11 -16.28
C ALA A 299 -11.74 0.39 -16.93
N TRP A 300 -12.33 -0.61 -17.57
CA TRP A 300 -13.63 -0.46 -18.22
C TRP A 300 -14.77 -0.17 -17.23
N ALA A 301 -14.77 -0.78 -16.05
CA ALA A 301 -15.77 -0.45 -15.03
C ALA A 301 -15.65 1.01 -14.57
N ARG A 302 -14.43 1.55 -14.44
CA ARG A 302 -14.20 2.97 -14.12
C ARG A 302 -14.67 3.89 -15.24
N ILE A 303 -14.39 3.54 -16.48
CA ILE A 303 -14.87 4.30 -17.66
C ILE A 303 -16.39 4.36 -17.68
N MET A 304 -17.07 3.24 -17.49
CA MET A 304 -18.53 3.19 -17.46
C MET A 304 -19.14 3.99 -16.32
N MET A 305 -18.47 4.06 -15.18
CA MET A 305 -18.86 4.92 -14.06
C MET A 305 -18.60 6.40 -14.37
N GLY A 306 -17.42 6.74 -14.87
CA GLY A 306 -17.03 8.11 -15.18
C GLY A 306 -17.86 8.74 -16.28
N THR A 307 -18.21 7.98 -17.31
CA THR A 307 -19.11 8.40 -18.38
C THR A 307 -20.59 8.38 -18.01
N LYS A 308 -20.92 8.01 -16.77
CA LYS A 308 -22.30 7.86 -16.26
C LYS A 308 -23.14 6.82 -17.04
N ALA A 309 -22.50 5.95 -17.79
CA ALA A 309 -23.18 4.83 -18.46
C ALA A 309 -23.76 3.84 -17.43
N MET A 310 -23.15 3.74 -16.27
CA MET A 310 -23.62 2.96 -15.13
C MET A 310 -23.67 3.83 -13.87
N GLN A 311 -24.70 3.63 -13.04
CA GLN A 311 -24.92 4.45 -11.85
C GLN A 311 -24.24 3.91 -10.59
N THR A 312 -23.82 2.64 -10.59
CA THR A 312 -23.18 2.00 -9.43
C THR A 312 -21.92 1.26 -9.84
N ALA A 313 -20.90 1.34 -8.99
CA ALA A 313 -19.64 0.63 -9.20
C ALA A 313 -19.83 -0.90 -9.26
N PHE A 314 -20.77 -1.43 -8.50
CA PHE A 314 -21.14 -2.84 -8.55
C PHE A 314 -21.73 -3.22 -9.92
N GLY A 315 -22.71 -2.47 -10.39
CA GLY A 315 -23.33 -2.71 -11.70
C GLY A 315 -22.33 -2.60 -12.85
N ALA A 316 -21.43 -1.61 -12.81
CA ALA A 316 -20.39 -1.45 -13.80
C ALA A 316 -19.41 -2.64 -13.83
N ARG A 317 -18.99 -3.11 -12.67
CA ARG A 317 -18.09 -4.27 -12.56
C ARG A 317 -18.76 -5.55 -13.02
N ASP A 318 -19.98 -5.82 -12.55
CA ASP A 318 -20.72 -7.03 -12.95
C ASP A 318 -20.96 -7.05 -14.46
N PHE A 319 -21.39 -5.95 -15.04
CA PHE A 319 -21.62 -5.83 -16.47
C PHE A 319 -20.34 -6.09 -17.28
N VAL A 320 -19.22 -5.45 -16.93
CA VAL A 320 -17.95 -5.68 -17.63
C VAL A 320 -17.46 -7.11 -17.45
N HIS A 321 -17.62 -7.69 -16.28
CA HIS A 321 -17.30 -9.10 -16.06
C HIS A 321 -18.14 -10.04 -16.93
N GLN A 322 -19.44 -9.76 -17.09
CA GLN A 322 -20.30 -10.55 -17.95
C GLN A 322 -19.88 -10.45 -19.42
N LEU A 323 -19.52 -9.26 -19.89
CA LEU A 323 -19.00 -9.08 -21.24
C LEU A 323 -17.75 -9.93 -21.47
N VAL A 324 -16.73 -9.77 -20.63
CA VAL A 324 -15.45 -10.48 -20.78
C VAL A 324 -15.63 -12.01 -20.65
N ARG A 325 -16.49 -12.47 -19.76
CA ARG A 325 -16.81 -13.91 -19.63
C ARG A 325 -17.47 -14.49 -20.88
N ASN A 326 -18.21 -13.67 -21.63
CA ASN A 326 -18.84 -14.06 -22.87
C ASN A 326 -17.97 -13.74 -24.11
N ALA A 327 -16.66 -13.50 -23.89
CA ALA A 327 -15.70 -13.16 -24.92
C ALA A 327 -16.04 -11.89 -25.74
N ILE A 328 -16.77 -10.96 -25.12
CA ILE A 328 -17.08 -9.66 -25.69
C ILE A 328 -16.11 -8.64 -25.12
N ALA A 329 -15.33 -7.97 -25.97
CA ALA A 329 -14.46 -6.89 -25.54
C ALA A 329 -15.31 -5.66 -25.21
N PRO A 330 -15.17 -5.02 -24.04
CA PRO A 330 -15.98 -3.84 -23.69
C PRO A 330 -15.85 -2.67 -24.67
N CYS A 331 -14.73 -2.56 -25.38
CA CYS A 331 -14.53 -1.57 -26.44
C CYS A 331 -15.51 -1.73 -27.62
N GLU A 332 -16.03 -2.92 -27.85
CA GLU A 332 -16.99 -3.18 -28.92
C GLU A 332 -18.31 -2.40 -28.73
N LEU A 333 -18.64 -2.09 -27.47
CA LEU A 333 -19.81 -1.28 -27.13
C LEU A 333 -19.65 0.20 -27.50
N LEU A 334 -18.42 0.68 -27.70
CA LEU A 334 -18.13 2.04 -28.13
C LEU A 334 -18.18 2.20 -29.65
N SER A 335 -18.31 1.09 -30.37
CA SER A 335 -18.36 1.10 -31.83
C SER A 335 -19.73 1.55 -32.35
N MET A 336 -19.80 2.76 -32.85
CA MET A 336 -20.99 3.24 -33.60
C MET A 336 -21.07 2.72 -35.02
N ASN A 337 -20.00 2.11 -35.55
CA ASN A 337 -19.92 1.54 -36.87
C ASN A 337 -19.89 0.02 -36.77
N ASN A 338 -20.58 -0.66 -37.71
CA ASN A 338 -20.66 -2.12 -37.80
C ASN A 338 -19.34 -2.83 -38.17
N ASP A 339 -18.22 -2.14 -38.08
CA ASP A 339 -16.90 -2.74 -38.30
C ASP A 339 -16.35 -3.32 -36.96
N ASN A 340 -16.87 -4.50 -36.63
CA ASN A 340 -16.52 -5.24 -35.42
C ASN A 340 -15.16 -5.96 -35.51
N THR A 341 -14.31 -5.62 -36.48
CA THR A 341 -13.05 -6.34 -36.73
C THR A 341 -11.84 -5.73 -36.04
N SER A 342 -11.98 -4.53 -35.45
CA SER A 342 -10.85 -3.83 -34.83
C SER A 342 -11.14 -3.45 -33.37
N THR A 343 -10.17 -3.70 -32.51
CA THR A 343 -10.20 -3.29 -31.09
C THR A 343 -10.08 -1.77 -30.94
N TYR A 344 -10.41 -1.23 -29.74
CA TYR A 344 -10.22 0.19 -29.44
C TYR A 344 -8.77 0.63 -29.67
N THR A 345 -7.80 -0.17 -29.22
CA THR A 345 -6.36 0.09 -29.40
C THR A 345 -5.97 0.13 -30.87
N GLN A 346 -6.48 -0.79 -31.69
CA GLN A 346 -6.22 -0.81 -33.14
C GLN A 346 -6.81 0.40 -33.83
N ARG A 347 -7.99 0.85 -33.44
CA ARG A 347 -8.60 2.08 -33.98
C ARG A 347 -7.82 3.33 -33.63
N PHE A 348 -7.37 3.41 -32.36
CA PHE A 348 -6.52 4.51 -31.92
C PHE A 348 -5.21 4.55 -32.70
N ALA A 349 -4.52 3.40 -32.85
CA ALA A 349 -3.29 3.30 -33.62
C ALA A 349 -3.50 3.72 -35.09
N ARG A 350 -4.60 3.27 -35.72
CA ARG A 350 -4.95 3.67 -37.07
C ARG A 350 -5.19 5.18 -37.17
N ALA A 351 -6.01 5.75 -36.30
CA ALA A 351 -6.29 7.19 -36.30
C ALA A 351 -5.02 8.02 -36.08
N TYR A 352 -4.07 7.52 -35.27
CA TYR A 352 -2.76 8.14 -35.09
C TYR A 352 -1.93 8.10 -36.38
N GLU A 353 -1.83 6.94 -37.03
CA GLU A 353 -1.10 6.77 -38.31
C GLU A 353 -1.72 7.58 -39.44
N GLU A 354 -3.03 7.62 -39.51
CA GLU A 354 -3.81 8.36 -40.53
C GLU A 354 -3.89 9.87 -40.22
N LYS A 355 -3.33 10.31 -39.05
CA LYS A 355 -3.37 11.72 -38.58
C LYS A 355 -4.79 12.27 -38.40
N GLU A 356 -5.70 11.40 -38.04
CA GLU A 356 -7.10 11.73 -37.74
C GLU A 356 -7.34 11.92 -36.23
N LEU A 357 -6.30 11.69 -35.39
CA LEU A 357 -6.35 11.89 -33.96
C LEU A 357 -6.27 13.39 -33.62
N VAL A 358 -7.29 13.89 -32.97
CA VAL A 358 -7.30 15.24 -32.41
C VAL A 358 -7.12 15.13 -30.90
N ILE A 359 -6.07 15.74 -30.41
CA ILE A 359 -5.84 15.94 -28.97
C ILE A 359 -6.15 17.39 -28.67
N PHE A 360 -7.06 17.64 -27.76
CA PHE A 360 -7.38 19.00 -27.30
C PHE A 360 -7.26 19.08 -25.79
N ASP A 361 -6.86 20.21 -25.32
CA ASP A 361 -6.81 20.58 -23.90
C ASP A 361 -7.82 21.71 -23.66
N THR A 362 -8.35 21.77 -22.47
CA THR A 362 -9.30 22.82 -22.07
C THR A 362 -8.73 23.56 -20.85
N GLU A 363 -8.63 24.87 -20.97
CA GLU A 363 -8.35 25.72 -19.83
C GLU A 363 -9.67 26.03 -19.12
N THR A 364 -9.63 26.03 -17.79
CA THR A 364 -10.79 26.35 -16.96
C THR A 364 -10.50 27.59 -16.13
N THR A 365 -11.55 28.31 -15.78
CA THR A 365 -11.43 29.50 -14.91
C THR A 365 -11.13 29.16 -13.45
N GLY A 366 -11.31 27.90 -13.07
CA GLY A 366 -11.01 27.38 -11.73
C GLY A 366 -11.29 25.89 -11.59
N LEU A 367 -11.35 25.39 -10.37
CA LEU A 367 -11.55 23.97 -10.04
C LEU A 367 -12.98 23.63 -9.59
N ASP A 368 -13.89 24.61 -9.54
CA ASP A 368 -15.29 24.38 -9.20
C ASP A 368 -16.08 23.98 -10.43
N THR A 369 -16.33 22.68 -10.57
CA THR A 369 -17.04 22.09 -11.72
C THR A 369 -18.50 22.54 -11.90
N PHE A 370 -19.04 23.33 -10.97
CA PHE A 370 -20.39 23.86 -11.02
C PHE A 370 -20.47 25.37 -11.34
N HIS A 371 -19.37 26.09 -11.11
CA HIS A 371 -19.35 27.57 -11.23
C HIS A 371 -18.25 28.09 -12.15
N ASP A 372 -17.25 27.27 -12.48
CA ASP A 372 -16.16 27.64 -13.36
C ASP A 372 -16.45 27.25 -14.82
N ASP A 373 -16.09 28.13 -15.75
CA ASP A 373 -16.24 27.94 -17.18
C ASP A 373 -15.04 27.18 -17.76
N ILE A 374 -15.29 26.43 -18.84
CA ILE A 374 -14.28 25.72 -19.64
C ILE A 374 -13.78 26.67 -20.74
#